data_bf6456e3160f445d962fb5e64e4a9fc5
#
_entry.id   bf6456e3160f445d962fb5e64e4a9fc5
#
_cell.length_a   1.000
_cell.length_b   1.000
_cell.length_c   1.000
_cell.angle_alpha   90.00
_cell.angle_beta   90.00
_cell.angle_gamma   90.00
#
_symmetry.space_group_name_H-M   'P 1'
#
loop_
_entity.id
_entity.type
_entity.pdbx_description
1 polymer ?
#
loop_
_entity_poly.entity_id
_entity_poly.type
_entity_poly.pdbx_seq_one_letter_code
_entity_poly.pdbx_strand_id
1 'polypeptide(L)'
;IRLHGDILEDRWLQRCPQGRDCACAQALPGEPPRCGDCGNLVRPGVVWFGELLPAAAVAAAEAAVRRCRLLLVVGTSGAVWPAAGLAGQARRAGAQVVIVNPHPSEIDDEAHQVLRGTAATLLPLLLASD
;
A
#
# COMPACT_ATOMS: atom_id res chain seq x y z
N ILE A 1 -3.87 -3.12 5.59
CA ILE A 1 -2.78 -3.87 4.93
C ILE A 1 -1.90 -2.87 4.20
N ARG A 2 -0.63 -2.79 4.56
CA ARG A 2 0.34 -1.86 3.97
C ARG A 2 1.12 -2.59 2.88
N LEU A 3 0.67 -2.48 1.63
CA LEU A 3 1.32 -3.16 0.49
C LEU A 3 2.74 -2.65 0.24
N HIS A 4 2.97 -1.36 0.44
CA HIS A 4 4.25 -0.71 0.14
C HIS A 4 5.07 -0.41 1.39
N GLY A 5 4.72 -1.00 2.54
CA GLY A 5 5.41 -0.81 3.81
C GLY A 5 5.06 0.49 4.52
N ASP A 6 5.94 0.93 5.41
CA ASP A 6 5.77 2.11 6.23
C ASP A 6 7.06 2.93 6.28
N ILE A 7 6.97 4.23 5.99
CA ILE A 7 8.11 5.13 6.03
C ILE A 7 8.61 5.43 7.45
N LEU A 8 7.75 5.21 8.45
CA LEU A 8 8.07 5.41 9.86
C LEU A 8 8.71 4.17 10.51
N GLU A 9 8.79 3.07 9.79
CA GLU A 9 9.47 1.87 10.22
C GLU A 9 10.82 1.76 9.51
N ASP A 10 11.83 1.31 10.25
CA ASP A 10 13.14 1.03 9.70
C ASP A 10 13.28 -0.46 9.39
N ARG A 11 14.04 -0.78 8.34
CA ARG A 11 14.47 -2.14 8.04
C ARG A 11 15.90 -2.16 7.55
N TRP A 12 16.55 -3.31 7.63
CA TRP A 12 17.89 -3.46 7.05
C TRP A 12 17.85 -3.30 5.53
N LEU A 13 18.89 -2.69 5.01
CA LEU A 13 19.10 -2.63 3.56
C LEU A 13 19.31 -4.04 2.98
N GLN A 14 20.02 -4.88 3.71
CA GLN A 14 20.27 -6.29 3.39
C GLN A 14 20.02 -7.15 4.63
N ARG A 15 19.86 -8.46 4.47
CA ARG A 15 19.73 -9.38 5.60
C ARG A 15 20.86 -9.17 6.60
N CYS A 16 20.55 -9.24 7.89
CA CYS A 16 21.55 -9.16 8.94
C CYS A 16 22.66 -10.21 8.69
N PRO A 17 23.95 -9.79 8.60
CA PRO A 17 25.05 -10.73 8.32
C PRO A 17 25.22 -11.81 9.37
N GLN A 18 24.69 -11.58 10.58
CA GLN A 18 24.78 -12.50 11.71
C GLN A 18 23.59 -13.47 11.79
N GLY A 19 22.66 -13.42 10.82
CA GLY A 19 21.46 -14.26 10.79
C GLY A 19 20.50 -14.03 11.95
N ARG A 20 20.63 -12.90 12.68
CA ARG A 20 19.78 -12.54 13.81
C ARG A 20 18.58 -11.72 13.31
N ASP A 21 17.45 -11.89 13.96
CA ASP A 21 16.37 -10.92 13.95
C ASP A 21 16.75 -9.77 14.88
N CYS A 22 17.73 -8.96 14.49
CA CYS A 22 18.00 -7.74 15.24
C CYS A 22 16.76 -6.85 15.15
N ALA A 23 16.21 -6.41 16.27
CA ALA A 23 15.19 -5.39 16.24
C ALA A 23 15.86 -4.09 15.77
N CYS A 24 15.60 -3.69 14.53
CA CYS A 24 16.03 -2.38 13.99
C CYS A 24 15.27 -1.21 14.68
N ALA A 25 14.80 -1.41 15.88
CA ALA A 25 14.03 -0.42 16.61
C ALA A 25 14.82 0.88 16.92
N GLN A 26 16.13 0.88 16.73
CA GLN A 26 16.95 2.07 16.92
C GLN A 26 18.11 2.10 15.92
N ALA A 27 17.86 2.69 14.76
CA ALA A 27 18.95 3.09 13.90
C ALA A 27 19.80 4.15 14.61
N LEU A 28 21.11 3.94 14.67
CA LEU A 28 22.04 4.98 15.15
C LEU A 28 22.05 6.14 14.17
N PRO A 29 22.08 7.39 14.66
CA PRO A 29 22.20 8.55 13.78
C PRO A 29 23.44 8.44 12.89
N GLY A 30 23.32 8.79 11.64
CA GLY A 30 24.41 8.78 10.67
C GLY A 30 23.92 8.86 9.25
N GLU A 31 24.81 9.11 8.32
CA GLU A 31 24.52 9.14 6.88
C GLU A 31 25.46 8.16 6.15
N PRO A 32 24.95 7.00 5.78
CA PRO A 32 23.63 6.42 6.02
C PRO A 32 23.45 5.85 7.42
N PRO A 33 22.19 5.73 7.94
CA PRO A 33 21.94 5.20 9.26
C PRO A 33 22.31 3.71 9.36
N ARG A 34 22.68 3.27 10.56
CA ARG A 34 23.12 1.90 10.83
C ARG A 34 22.39 1.28 12.01
N CYS A 35 22.20 -0.03 11.95
CA CYS A 35 21.68 -0.81 13.08
C CYS A 35 22.63 -0.74 14.26
N GLY A 36 22.12 -0.39 15.43
CA GLY A 36 22.91 -0.35 16.68
C GLY A 36 23.47 -1.71 17.11
N ASP A 37 22.80 -2.81 16.74
CA ASP A 37 23.18 -4.15 17.15
C ASP A 37 24.23 -4.81 16.25
N CYS A 38 24.09 -4.66 14.93
CA CYS A 38 24.95 -5.37 13.97
C CYS A 38 25.74 -4.44 13.02
N GLY A 39 25.55 -3.12 13.10
CA GLY A 39 26.23 -2.15 12.23
C GLY A 39 25.76 -2.15 10.77
N ASN A 40 24.80 -3.01 10.40
CA ASN A 40 24.27 -3.09 9.05
C ASN A 40 23.52 -1.79 8.66
N LEU A 41 23.51 -1.48 7.38
CA LEU A 41 22.79 -0.33 6.87
C LEU A 41 21.28 -0.48 7.06
N VAL A 42 20.66 0.60 7.46
CA VAL A 42 19.23 0.72 7.70
C VAL A 42 18.61 1.67 6.68
N ARG A 43 17.40 1.39 6.28
CA ARG A 43 16.60 2.22 5.38
C ARG A 43 15.14 2.28 5.82
N PRO A 44 14.34 3.23 5.33
CA PRO A 44 12.90 3.22 5.55
C PRO A 44 12.26 1.90 5.12
N GLY A 45 11.29 1.42 5.89
CA GLY A 45 10.59 0.15 5.68
C GLY A 45 9.58 0.16 4.53
N VAL A 46 9.86 0.93 3.48
CA VAL A 46 9.03 1.00 2.27
C VAL A 46 9.55 0.07 1.17
N VAL A 47 8.67 -0.34 0.29
CA VAL A 47 9.03 -1.08 -0.92
C VAL A 47 9.44 -0.08 -1.99
N TRP A 48 10.67 -0.21 -2.51
CA TRP A 48 11.16 0.64 -3.60
C TRP A 48 10.74 0.10 -4.96
N PHE A 49 10.77 0.97 -5.97
CA PHE A 49 10.59 0.53 -7.35
C PHE A 49 11.63 -0.54 -7.71
N GLY A 50 11.17 -1.60 -8.37
CA GLY A 50 11.99 -2.77 -8.68
C GLY A 50 12.06 -3.83 -7.59
N GLU A 51 11.54 -3.57 -6.38
CA GLU A 51 11.41 -4.57 -5.33
C GLU A 51 10.05 -5.28 -5.39
N LEU A 52 10.05 -6.54 -4.97
CA LEU A 52 8.81 -7.31 -4.83
C LEU A 52 8.03 -6.86 -3.60
N LEU A 53 6.72 -6.76 -3.74
CA LEU A 53 5.83 -6.57 -2.61
C LEU A 53 5.89 -7.78 -1.67
N PRO A 54 5.72 -7.58 -0.35
CA PRO A 54 5.66 -8.69 0.60
C PRO A 54 4.53 -9.65 0.26
N ALA A 55 4.85 -10.91 -0.02
CA ALA A 55 3.89 -11.91 -0.48
C ALA A 55 2.69 -12.07 0.48
N ALA A 56 2.94 -12.02 1.78
CA ALA A 56 1.88 -12.09 2.79
C ALA A 56 0.92 -10.88 2.72
N ALA A 57 1.44 -9.67 2.46
CA ALA A 57 0.62 -8.47 2.31
C ALA A 57 -0.24 -8.53 1.03
N VAL A 58 0.35 -9.00 -0.07
CA VAL A 58 -0.37 -9.21 -1.33
C VAL A 58 -1.49 -10.23 -1.15
N ALA A 59 -1.19 -11.41 -0.59
CA ALA A 59 -2.18 -12.45 -0.36
C ALA A 59 -3.32 -11.97 0.56
N ALA A 60 -3.00 -11.21 1.61
CA ALA A 60 -3.99 -10.64 2.50
C ALA A 60 -4.88 -9.60 1.79
N ALA A 61 -4.30 -8.73 0.95
CA ALA A 61 -5.06 -7.74 0.17
C ALA A 61 -5.99 -8.43 -0.84
N GLU A 62 -5.49 -9.41 -1.59
CA GLU A 62 -6.30 -10.20 -2.51
C GLU A 62 -7.44 -10.96 -1.81
N ALA A 63 -7.18 -11.54 -0.64
CA ALA A 63 -8.21 -12.19 0.14
C ALA A 63 -9.28 -11.20 0.63
N ALA A 64 -8.89 -9.97 0.98
CA ALA A 64 -9.81 -8.92 1.41
C ALA A 64 -10.71 -8.47 0.26
N VAL A 65 -10.14 -8.18 -0.93
CA VAL A 65 -10.94 -7.71 -2.08
C VAL A 65 -11.87 -8.79 -2.63
N ARG A 66 -11.49 -10.06 -2.54
CA ARG A 66 -12.38 -11.17 -2.92
C ARG A 66 -13.60 -11.32 -2.02
N ARG A 67 -13.58 -10.77 -0.81
CA ARG A 67 -14.67 -10.90 0.17
C ARG A 67 -15.43 -9.60 0.42
N CYS A 68 -14.94 -8.49 -0.10
CA CYS A 68 -15.60 -7.21 0.09
C CYS A 68 -16.89 -7.14 -0.74
N ARG A 69 -17.84 -6.34 -0.29
CA ARG A 69 -19.06 -5.98 -1.03
C ARG A 69 -18.91 -4.63 -1.73
N LEU A 70 -18.05 -3.79 -1.18
CA LEU A 70 -17.71 -2.47 -1.71
C LEU A 70 -16.21 -2.27 -1.62
N LEU A 71 -15.61 -1.82 -2.70
CA LEU A 71 -14.24 -1.34 -2.76
C LEU A 71 -14.24 0.16 -3.08
N LEU A 72 -13.70 0.96 -2.19
CA LEU A 72 -13.39 2.36 -2.47
C LEU A 72 -11.92 2.47 -2.88
N VAL A 73 -11.69 3.03 -4.06
CA VAL A 73 -10.34 3.35 -4.56
C VAL A 73 -10.17 4.86 -4.49
N VAL A 74 -9.18 5.33 -3.75
CA VAL A 74 -9.07 6.76 -3.42
C VAL A 74 -7.69 7.30 -3.75
N GLY A 75 -7.63 8.37 -4.54
CA GLY A 75 -6.42 9.19 -4.74
C GLY A 75 -5.24 8.44 -5.37
N THR A 76 -5.49 7.57 -6.33
CA THR A 76 -4.44 6.81 -7.02
C THR A 76 -4.51 7.00 -8.54
N SER A 77 -3.35 6.98 -9.21
CA SER A 77 -3.29 6.92 -10.67
C SER A 77 -3.75 5.58 -11.25
N GLY A 78 -3.73 4.51 -10.43
CA GLY A 78 -4.01 3.15 -10.89
C GLY A 78 -2.94 2.52 -11.78
N ALA A 79 -1.76 3.16 -11.90
CA ALA A 79 -0.68 2.74 -12.81
C ALA A 79 0.26 1.68 -12.19
N VAL A 80 0.29 1.55 -10.86
CA VAL A 80 1.30 0.73 -10.17
C VAL A 80 0.79 -0.68 -9.91
N TRP A 81 1.39 -1.64 -10.59
CA TRP A 81 1.11 -3.07 -10.41
C TRP A 81 1.97 -3.69 -9.30
N PRO A 82 1.44 -4.72 -8.56
CA PRO A 82 0.16 -5.41 -8.75
C PRO A 82 -1.04 -4.72 -8.07
N ALA A 83 -0.85 -3.63 -7.32
CA ALA A 83 -1.92 -2.98 -6.56
C ALA A 83 -3.09 -2.51 -7.45
N ALA A 84 -2.80 -2.00 -8.64
CA ALA A 84 -3.80 -1.58 -9.62
C ALA A 84 -4.79 -2.71 -9.98
N GLY A 85 -4.33 -3.96 -10.01
CA GLY A 85 -5.15 -5.12 -10.32
C GLY A 85 -6.21 -5.49 -9.27
N LEU A 86 -6.13 -4.93 -8.06
CA LEU A 86 -7.07 -5.22 -6.97
C LEU A 86 -8.49 -4.73 -7.28
N ALA A 87 -8.63 -3.61 -8.00
CA ALA A 87 -9.94 -3.09 -8.41
C ALA A 87 -10.67 -4.09 -9.32
N GLY A 88 -10.00 -4.57 -10.35
CA GLY A 88 -10.55 -5.59 -11.24
C GLY A 88 -10.82 -6.93 -10.55
N GLN A 89 -9.98 -7.32 -9.59
CA GLN A 89 -10.23 -8.54 -8.79
C GLN A 89 -11.51 -8.40 -7.95
N ALA A 90 -11.71 -7.26 -7.27
CA ALA A 90 -12.91 -7.00 -6.49
C ALA A 90 -14.16 -7.03 -7.37
N ARG A 91 -14.12 -6.34 -8.53
CA ARG A 91 -15.22 -6.33 -9.49
C ARG A 91 -15.60 -7.73 -9.97
N ARG A 92 -14.61 -8.54 -10.36
CA ARG A 92 -14.85 -9.93 -10.77
C ARG A 92 -15.39 -10.81 -9.65
N ALA A 93 -15.09 -10.48 -8.40
CA ALA A 93 -15.64 -11.16 -7.22
C ALA A 93 -17.06 -10.68 -6.85
N GLY A 94 -17.64 -9.73 -7.60
CA GLY A 94 -19.00 -9.23 -7.39
C GLY A 94 -19.10 -8.00 -6.47
N ALA A 95 -17.99 -7.40 -6.09
CA ALA A 95 -17.99 -6.16 -5.31
C ALA A 95 -18.39 -4.96 -6.18
N GLN A 96 -19.07 -4.00 -5.58
CA GLN A 96 -19.19 -2.65 -6.13
C GLN A 96 -17.83 -1.96 -6.03
N VAL A 97 -17.36 -1.35 -7.11
CA VAL A 97 -16.11 -0.60 -7.15
C VAL A 97 -16.44 0.87 -7.39
N VAL A 98 -16.02 1.73 -6.48
CA VAL A 98 -16.20 3.19 -6.56
C VAL A 98 -14.82 3.84 -6.49
N ILE A 99 -14.53 4.71 -7.45
CA ILE A 99 -13.28 5.48 -7.49
C ILE A 99 -13.57 6.93 -7.08
N VAL A 100 -12.79 7.45 -6.14
CA VAL A 100 -12.77 8.85 -5.72
C VAL A 100 -11.44 9.44 -6.12
N ASN A 101 -11.40 10.21 -7.19
CA ASN A 101 -10.15 10.78 -7.70
C ASN A 101 -10.43 12.09 -8.48
N PRO A 102 -9.66 13.17 -8.25
CA PRO A 102 -9.85 14.43 -8.98
C PRO A 102 -9.51 14.30 -10.49
N HIS A 103 -8.61 13.40 -10.84
CA HIS A 103 -8.14 13.20 -12.22
C HIS A 103 -8.47 11.79 -12.72
N PRO A 104 -8.51 11.59 -14.06
CA PRO A 104 -8.60 10.26 -14.63
C PRO A 104 -7.50 9.33 -14.12
N SER A 105 -7.81 8.05 -14.01
CA SER A 105 -6.89 7.00 -13.59
C SER A 105 -6.93 5.83 -14.57
N GLU A 106 -5.86 5.02 -14.61
CA GLU A 106 -5.75 3.89 -15.53
C GLU A 106 -6.74 2.74 -15.19
N ILE A 107 -7.38 2.81 -14.04
CA ILE A 107 -8.35 1.81 -13.57
C ILE A 107 -9.79 2.32 -13.55
N ASP A 108 -10.07 3.46 -14.16
CA ASP A 108 -11.44 4.02 -14.21
C ASP A 108 -12.44 3.04 -14.82
N ASP A 109 -12.03 2.26 -15.82
CA ASP A 109 -12.86 1.25 -16.49
C ASP A 109 -13.23 0.05 -15.58
N GLU A 110 -12.52 -0.12 -14.49
CA GLU A 110 -12.85 -1.14 -13.48
C GLU A 110 -13.94 -0.66 -12.51
N ALA A 111 -14.25 0.62 -12.49
CA ALA A 111 -15.23 1.18 -11.57
C ALA A 111 -16.67 0.98 -12.08
N HIS A 112 -17.60 0.81 -11.13
CA HIS A 112 -19.03 0.98 -11.37
C HIS A 112 -19.43 2.45 -11.28
N GLN A 113 -18.68 3.23 -10.49
CA GLN A 113 -18.89 4.67 -10.34
C GLN A 113 -17.56 5.38 -10.11
N VAL A 114 -17.38 6.51 -10.80
CA VAL A 114 -16.24 7.41 -10.61
C VAL A 114 -16.75 8.75 -10.11
N LEU A 115 -16.24 9.16 -8.95
CA LEU A 115 -16.55 10.43 -8.32
C LEU A 115 -15.36 11.38 -8.48
N ARG A 116 -15.53 12.43 -9.25
CA ARG A 116 -14.47 13.42 -9.53
C ARG A 116 -14.41 14.47 -8.43
N GLY A 117 -13.35 14.44 -7.67
CA GLY A 117 -13.06 15.37 -6.56
C GLY A 117 -12.00 14.84 -5.62
N THR A 118 -11.60 15.67 -4.67
CA THR A 118 -10.61 15.26 -3.67
C THR A 118 -11.22 14.35 -2.61
N ALA A 119 -10.41 13.47 -2.02
CA ALA A 119 -10.83 12.63 -0.90
C ALA A 119 -11.37 13.46 0.28
N ALA A 120 -10.69 14.57 0.57
CA ALA A 120 -11.09 15.48 1.67
C ALA A 120 -12.48 16.07 1.48
N THR A 121 -12.91 16.31 0.24
CA THR A 121 -14.23 16.86 -0.07
C THR A 121 -15.30 15.78 -0.13
N LEU A 122 -15.00 14.65 -0.77
CA LEU A 122 -16.02 13.66 -1.09
C LEU A 122 -16.23 12.60 -0.01
N LEU A 123 -15.15 12.14 0.67
CA LEU A 123 -15.32 11.08 1.67
C LEU A 123 -16.22 11.48 2.85
N PRO A 124 -16.15 12.70 3.42
CA PRO A 124 -17.08 13.10 4.46
C PRO A 124 -18.55 13.04 4.02
N LEU A 125 -18.83 13.40 2.77
CA LEU A 125 -20.20 13.36 2.22
C LEU A 125 -20.68 11.93 1.97
N LEU A 126 -19.79 11.04 1.53
CA LEU A 126 -20.10 9.63 1.28
C LEU A 126 -20.30 8.83 2.56
N LEU A 127 -19.60 9.22 3.63
CA LEU A 127 -19.58 8.49 4.91
C LEU A 127 -20.46 9.15 5.98
N ALA A 128 -21.04 10.32 5.70
CA ALA A 128 -22.06 10.91 6.56
C ALA A 128 -23.29 9.99 6.52
N SER A 129 -23.49 9.25 7.59
CA SER A 129 -24.75 8.54 7.81
C SER A 129 -25.81 9.55 8.21
N ASP A 130 -26.96 9.54 7.56
CA ASP A 130 -28.18 10.20 8.04
C ASP A 130 -28.67 9.55 9.34
#